data_aa4a38fb5e780a09f055b898c20cc98e
#
_entry.id   aa4a38fb5e780a09f055b898c20cc98e
#
_cell.length_a   1.000
_cell.length_b   1.000
_cell.length_c   1.000
_cell.angle_alpha   90.00
_cell.angle_beta   90.00
_cell.angle_gamma   90.00
#
_symmetry.space_group_name_H-M   'P 1'
#
loop_
_entity.id
_entity.type
_entity.pdbx_description
1 polymer ?
#
loop_
_entity_poly.entity_id
_entity_poly.type
_entity_poly.pdbx_seq_one_letter_code
_entity_poly.pdbx_strand_id
1 'polypeptide(L)'
;MLVRMVSTALQIAADRLAALLTGGGGGLADPGGGHLEFDAVVRLRPLTRSVAPPEVWAVDGGQAVVADARCLQLVVARASRTRFCRGVCELEDEGELRAFLLGGKENRAVAVGLGLGIADDAAVDLNLLRDHEEWVAVDRCVEEASAGAMILVDGDLETDWRVPPSWMSGLLARASSRDITVAAVTKRSSLSRGGAPLLGCLEIDAVHELGPRAMWWAPIARSRAGARVVAARLDADAPYAFRVDLSPGADPERALSAMSALCDDAGFPGYPYPLTVADRLAACPGWLRQDTWFEVDDLLDRAGVPHDVRQRAFADRHDLMERF
;
A
#
# COMPACT_ATOMS: atom_id res chain seq x y z
N MET A 1 23.87 38.36 6.04
CA MET A 1 23.70 37.07 5.33
C MET A 1 24.48 36.02 6.10
N LEU A 2 23.86 35.27 7.00
CA LEU A 2 24.53 34.20 7.78
C LEU A 2 24.76 33.02 6.83
N VAL A 3 26.00 32.81 6.40
CA VAL A 3 26.44 31.58 5.73
C VAL A 3 26.37 30.49 6.80
N ARG A 4 25.31 29.66 6.74
CA ARG A 4 25.22 28.44 7.56
C ARG A 4 26.38 27.53 7.12
N MET A 5 27.38 27.33 7.96
CA MET A 5 28.39 26.30 7.74
C MET A 5 27.67 24.93 7.72
N VAL A 6 27.69 24.28 6.57
CA VAL A 6 27.16 22.89 6.43
C VAL A 6 28.07 21.98 7.26
N SER A 7 27.50 21.10 8.08
CA SER A 7 28.32 20.15 8.83
C SER A 7 29.02 19.19 7.89
N THR A 8 30.25 18.79 8.22
CA THR A 8 31.04 17.81 7.42
C THR A 8 30.26 16.49 7.21
N ALA A 9 29.49 16.05 8.20
CA ALA A 9 28.67 14.85 8.07
C ALA A 9 27.55 15.02 7.03
N LEU A 10 26.91 16.18 6.98
CA LEU A 10 25.89 16.48 5.98
C LEU A 10 26.49 16.56 4.58
N GLN A 11 27.68 17.16 4.43
CA GLN A 11 28.39 17.21 3.15
C GLN A 11 28.72 15.80 2.64
N ILE A 12 29.27 14.92 3.49
CA ILE A 12 29.58 13.53 3.14
C ILE A 12 28.31 12.78 2.69
N ALA A 13 27.21 12.96 3.42
CA ALA A 13 25.94 12.32 3.07
C ALA A 13 25.41 12.83 1.71
N ALA A 14 25.50 14.14 1.46
CA ALA A 14 25.08 14.74 0.20
C ALA A 14 25.93 14.25 -0.99
N ASP A 15 27.26 14.16 -0.81
CA ASP A 15 28.18 13.66 -1.86
C ASP A 15 27.88 12.19 -2.20
N ARG A 16 27.61 11.36 -1.18
CA ARG A 16 27.20 9.96 -1.41
C ARG A 16 25.85 9.86 -2.12
N LEU A 17 24.87 10.66 -1.72
CA LEU A 17 23.56 10.72 -2.35
C LEU A 17 23.70 11.17 -3.81
N ALA A 18 24.49 12.21 -4.08
CA ALA A 18 24.75 12.67 -5.43
C ALA A 18 25.38 11.58 -6.31
N ALA A 19 26.36 10.86 -5.79
CA ALA A 19 27.00 9.74 -6.49
C ALA A 19 26.00 8.61 -6.85
N LEU A 20 25.07 8.28 -5.95
CA LEU A 20 24.02 7.30 -6.21
C LEU A 20 23.04 7.79 -7.28
N LEU A 21 22.58 9.04 -7.19
CA LEU A 21 21.58 9.60 -8.10
C LEU A 21 22.14 9.84 -9.53
N THR A 22 23.45 10.08 -9.66
CA THR A 22 24.10 10.34 -10.95
C THR A 22 24.82 9.11 -11.51
N GLY A 23 24.98 8.05 -10.72
CA GLY A 23 25.79 6.88 -11.07
C GLY A 23 25.25 5.98 -12.18
N GLY A 24 24.04 6.22 -12.69
CA GLY A 24 23.42 5.71 -13.94
C GLY A 24 23.52 4.21 -14.27
N GLY A 25 24.43 3.46 -13.64
CA GLY A 25 24.69 2.06 -13.92
C GLY A 25 24.59 1.20 -12.66
N GLY A 26 23.98 0.03 -12.80
CA GLY A 26 23.87 -0.93 -11.69
C GLY A 26 22.72 -1.91 -11.90
N GLY A 27 22.76 -3.03 -11.16
CA GLY A 27 21.68 -4.00 -11.17
C GLY A 27 20.40 -3.45 -10.51
N LEU A 28 19.29 -4.04 -10.86
CA LEU A 28 18.01 -3.84 -10.17
C LEU A 28 18.04 -4.53 -8.82
N ALA A 29 17.45 -3.91 -7.82
CA ALA A 29 17.32 -4.47 -6.48
C ALA A 29 16.02 -4.01 -5.82
N ASP A 30 15.53 -4.81 -4.87
CA ASP A 30 14.45 -4.45 -3.97
C ASP A 30 14.95 -4.50 -2.52
N PRO A 31 15.47 -3.38 -1.97
CA PRO A 31 15.90 -3.32 -0.57
C PRO A 31 14.75 -3.50 0.43
N GLY A 32 13.50 -3.38 0.00
CA GLY A 32 12.30 -3.62 0.83
C GLY A 32 12.09 -5.09 1.21
N GLY A 33 12.91 -6.00 0.67
CA GLY A 33 12.90 -7.42 1.03
C GLY A 33 11.93 -8.28 0.23
N GLY A 34 11.31 -7.73 -0.82
CA GLY A 34 10.50 -8.48 -1.77
C GLY A 34 11.35 -9.52 -2.52
N HIS A 35 10.79 -10.71 -2.73
CA HIS A 35 11.45 -11.75 -3.54
C HIS A 35 11.07 -11.59 -5.00
N LEU A 36 11.69 -10.63 -5.67
CA LEU A 36 11.45 -10.31 -7.07
C LEU A 36 12.49 -10.98 -7.97
N GLU A 37 12.02 -11.59 -9.05
CA GLU A 37 12.82 -12.10 -10.15
C GLU A 37 12.87 -11.01 -11.23
N PHE A 38 13.98 -10.27 -11.28
CA PHE A 38 14.13 -9.11 -12.17
C PHE A 38 14.30 -9.52 -13.63
N ASP A 39 13.68 -8.76 -14.53
CA ASP A 39 13.89 -8.89 -15.95
C ASP A 39 15.34 -8.49 -16.33
N ALA A 40 15.96 -9.20 -17.24
CA ALA A 40 17.33 -8.94 -17.66
C ALA A 40 17.50 -7.57 -18.36
N VAL A 41 16.42 -7.05 -18.97
CA VAL A 41 16.40 -5.78 -19.67
C VAL A 41 15.09 -5.05 -19.39
N VAL A 42 15.18 -3.85 -18.83
CA VAL A 42 14.04 -2.94 -18.69
C VAL A 42 13.95 -2.09 -19.97
N ARG A 43 12.80 -2.15 -20.63
CA ARG A 43 12.52 -1.37 -21.85
C ARG A 43 11.26 -0.53 -21.64
N LEU A 44 11.39 0.75 -21.91
CA LEU A 44 10.24 1.66 -21.96
C LEU A 44 9.36 1.33 -23.18
N ARG A 45 8.07 1.34 -22.97
CA ARG A 45 7.06 1.12 -24.00
C ARG A 45 6.03 2.22 -23.92
N PRO A 46 5.65 2.84 -25.06
CA PRO A 46 4.55 3.81 -25.02
C PRO A 46 3.26 3.13 -24.59
N LEU A 47 2.44 3.86 -23.84
CA LEU A 47 1.12 3.44 -23.39
C LEU A 47 0.06 4.31 -24.05
N THR A 48 -1.02 3.70 -24.51
CA THR A 48 -2.19 4.42 -25.04
C THR A 48 -3.40 4.13 -24.16
N ARG A 49 -4.12 5.17 -23.77
CA ARG A 49 -5.36 5.04 -22.99
C ARG A 49 -6.40 4.27 -23.80
N SER A 50 -7.08 3.33 -23.14
CA SER A 50 -8.22 2.62 -23.70
C SER A 50 -9.50 2.90 -22.91
N VAL A 51 -10.55 2.12 -23.16
CA VAL A 51 -11.80 2.20 -22.38
C VAL A 51 -11.58 1.57 -21.01
N ALA A 52 -12.11 2.20 -19.97
CA ALA A 52 -12.10 1.65 -18.61
C ALA A 52 -12.82 0.30 -18.56
N PRO A 53 -12.44 -0.61 -17.65
CA PRO A 53 -13.19 -1.86 -17.43
C PRO A 53 -14.65 -1.53 -17.06
N PRO A 54 -15.60 -2.39 -17.47
CA PRO A 54 -17.02 -2.15 -17.19
C PRO A 54 -17.35 -2.17 -15.70
N GLU A 55 -16.56 -2.91 -14.93
CA GLU A 55 -16.65 -3.00 -13.46
C GLU A 55 -15.25 -2.88 -12.86
N VAL A 56 -15.11 -1.98 -11.90
CA VAL A 56 -13.87 -1.72 -11.17
C VAL A 56 -14.17 -1.73 -9.67
N TRP A 57 -13.43 -2.54 -8.95
CA TRP A 57 -13.38 -2.50 -7.50
C TRP A 57 -12.08 -1.82 -7.05
N ALA A 58 -12.13 -1.13 -5.92
CA ALA A 58 -10.91 -0.63 -5.28
C ALA A 58 -10.95 -0.91 -3.79
N VAL A 59 -9.82 -1.30 -3.25
CA VAL A 59 -9.62 -1.65 -1.83
C VAL A 59 -8.44 -0.86 -1.30
N ASP A 60 -8.60 -0.31 -0.10
CA ASP A 60 -7.53 0.34 0.67
C ASP A 60 -7.74 0.10 2.16
N GLY A 61 -6.67 0.11 2.94
CA GLY A 61 -6.69 -0.12 4.37
C GLY A 61 -6.29 1.09 5.18
N GLY A 62 -6.99 1.28 6.29
CA GLY A 62 -6.71 2.29 7.29
C GLY A 62 -6.36 1.68 8.63
N GLN A 63 -5.51 2.37 9.39
CA GLN A 63 -5.07 1.92 10.70
C GLN A 63 -4.79 3.09 11.63
N ALA A 64 -4.93 2.87 12.94
CA ALA A 64 -4.50 3.84 13.94
C ALA A 64 -4.15 3.17 15.28
N VAL A 65 -3.20 3.78 15.99
CA VAL A 65 -2.98 3.49 17.41
C VAL A 65 -3.95 4.36 18.21
N VAL A 66 -4.82 3.71 18.98
CA VAL A 66 -5.84 4.37 19.84
C VAL A 66 -5.24 4.70 21.20
N ALA A 67 -4.51 3.74 21.80
CA ALA A 67 -3.82 3.93 23.07
C ALA A 67 -2.51 3.14 23.09
N ASP A 68 -1.44 3.72 23.64
CA ASP A 68 -0.09 3.16 23.66
C ASP A 68 0.51 3.26 25.07
N ALA A 69 0.68 2.14 25.73
CA ALA A 69 1.44 1.99 26.97
C ALA A 69 2.84 1.41 26.75
N ARG A 70 3.33 1.35 25.50
CA ARG A 70 4.59 0.75 25.04
C ARG A 70 4.63 -0.79 25.11
N CYS A 71 4.26 -1.37 26.24
CA CYS A 71 4.17 -2.83 26.41
C CYS A 71 2.83 -3.42 25.97
N LEU A 72 1.82 -2.57 25.80
CA LEU A 72 0.46 -2.90 25.42
C LEU A 72 -0.10 -1.76 24.58
N GLN A 73 -0.66 -2.08 23.42
CA GLN A 73 -1.26 -1.12 22.50
C GLN A 73 -2.67 -1.53 22.14
N LEU A 74 -3.62 -0.61 22.21
CA LEU A 74 -4.91 -0.74 21.58
C LEU A 74 -4.81 -0.11 20.20
N VAL A 75 -5.08 -0.89 19.17
CA VAL A 75 -5.00 -0.46 17.78
C VAL A 75 -6.29 -0.77 17.05
N VAL A 76 -6.57 -0.02 16.01
CA VAL A 76 -7.71 -0.28 15.11
C VAL A 76 -7.22 -0.39 13.68
N ALA A 77 -7.87 -1.26 12.91
CA ALA A 77 -7.69 -1.38 11.47
C ALA A 77 -9.04 -1.62 10.79
N ARG A 78 -9.16 -1.20 9.56
CA ARG A 78 -10.28 -1.49 8.66
C ARG A 78 -9.81 -1.52 7.22
N ALA A 79 -10.61 -2.12 6.33
CA ALA A 79 -10.42 -1.99 4.90
C ALA A 79 -11.73 -1.55 4.25
N SER A 80 -11.63 -0.55 3.39
CA SER A 80 -12.74 -0.05 2.59
C SER A 80 -12.81 -0.77 1.25
N ARG A 81 -14.01 -0.78 0.67
CA ARG A 81 -14.24 -1.27 -0.71
C ARG A 81 -15.11 -0.28 -1.46
N THR A 82 -14.73 0.02 -2.68
CA THR A 82 -15.58 0.79 -3.60
C THR A 82 -15.84 0.00 -4.86
N ARG A 83 -17.01 0.16 -5.46
CA ARG A 83 -17.37 -0.45 -6.73
C ARG A 83 -17.86 0.60 -7.71
N PHE A 84 -17.24 0.59 -8.88
CA PHE A 84 -17.62 1.45 -10.00
C PHE A 84 -18.11 0.58 -11.15
N CYS A 85 -19.31 0.89 -11.63
CA CYS A 85 -19.86 0.26 -12.84
C CYS A 85 -20.02 1.32 -13.91
N ARG A 86 -19.32 1.15 -15.05
CA ARG A 86 -19.33 2.10 -16.18
C ARG A 86 -19.07 3.54 -15.78
N GLY A 87 -18.13 3.75 -14.87
CA GLY A 87 -17.74 5.06 -14.37
C GLY A 87 -18.63 5.64 -13.26
N VAL A 88 -19.70 4.95 -12.85
CA VAL A 88 -20.57 5.38 -11.75
C VAL A 88 -20.21 4.59 -10.49
N CYS A 89 -19.99 5.30 -9.37
CA CYS A 89 -19.79 4.66 -8.06
C CYS A 89 -21.13 4.11 -7.56
N GLU A 90 -21.22 2.78 -7.42
CA GLU A 90 -22.43 2.07 -6.96
C GLU A 90 -22.31 1.58 -5.52
N LEU A 91 -21.09 1.45 -5.00
CA LEU A 91 -20.84 1.03 -3.63
C LEU A 91 -19.69 1.85 -3.02
N GLU A 92 -19.93 2.40 -1.84
CA GLU A 92 -18.94 2.93 -0.91
C GLU A 92 -19.11 2.18 0.42
N ASP A 93 -18.19 1.27 0.73
CA ASP A 93 -18.18 0.45 1.95
C ASP A 93 -16.93 0.80 2.76
N GLU A 94 -17.11 1.47 3.90
CA GLU A 94 -16.00 1.86 4.78
C GLU A 94 -15.35 0.66 5.47
N GLY A 95 -16.01 -0.49 5.44
CA GLY A 95 -15.60 -1.66 6.19
C GLY A 95 -15.84 -1.53 7.71
N GLU A 96 -15.76 -2.65 8.39
CA GLU A 96 -15.87 -2.71 9.85
C GLU A 96 -14.57 -2.23 10.50
N LEU A 97 -14.68 -1.30 11.46
CA LEU A 97 -13.55 -0.90 12.29
C LEU A 97 -13.29 -1.99 13.34
N ARG A 98 -12.21 -2.73 13.18
CA ARG A 98 -11.81 -3.80 14.10
C ARG A 98 -10.77 -3.30 15.08
N ALA A 99 -10.96 -3.61 16.36
CA ALA A 99 -10.03 -3.27 17.43
C ALA A 99 -9.21 -4.50 17.84
N PHE A 100 -7.92 -4.29 18.08
CA PHE A 100 -6.96 -5.31 18.47
C PHE A 100 -6.14 -4.83 19.66
N LEU A 101 -5.84 -5.76 20.58
CA LEU A 101 -4.93 -5.53 21.68
C LEU A 101 -3.59 -6.18 21.32
N LEU A 102 -2.53 -5.40 21.22
CA LEU A 102 -1.18 -5.86 20.89
C LEU A 102 -0.26 -5.72 22.11
N GLY A 103 0.63 -6.68 22.29
CA GLY A 103 1.66 -6.70 23.34
C GLY A 103 1.70 -8.01 24.11
N GLY A 104 2.89 -8.50 24.40
CA GLY A 104 3.08 -9.72 25.17
C GLY A 104 2.31 -10.92 24.61
N LYS A 105 1.46 -11.53 25.44
CA LYS A 105 0.69 -12.72 25.06
C LYS A 105 -0.46 -12.43 24.09
N GLU A 106 -0.91 -11.17 24.00
CA GLU A 106 -2.04 -10.76 23.16
C GLU A 106 -1.67 -10.91 21.66
N ASN A 107 -0.41 -10.69 21.29
CA ASN A 107 0.06 -10.88 19.91
C ASN A 107 -0.28 -12.27 19.38
N ARG A 108 -0.07 -13.30 20.20
CA ARG A 108 -0.41 -14.69 19.81
C ARG A 108 -1.92 -14.88 19.66
N ALA A 109 -2.70 -14.33 20.58
CA ALA A 109 -4.16 -14.44 20.53
C ALA A 109 -4.69 -13.79 19.24
N VAL A 110 -4.18 -12.62 18.87
CA VAL A 110 -4.52 -11.91 17.63
C VAL A 110 -4.11 -12.75 16.41
N ALA A 111 -2.86 -13.24 16.34
CA ALA A 111 -2.39 -14.04 15.22
C ALA A 111 -3.24 -15.31 14.99
N VAL A 112 -3.58 -16.02 16.06
CA VAL A 112 -4.45 -17.20 16.01
C VAL A 112 -5.86 -16.83 15.57
N GLY A 113 -6.43 -15.73 16.13
CA GLY A 113 -7.76 -15.26 15.79
C GLY A 113 -7.93 -14.85 14.32
N LEU A 114 -6.84 -14.39 13.70
CA LEU A 114 -6.79 -14.02 12.27
C LEU A 114 -6.42 -15.20 11.35
N GLY A 115 -6.12 -16.37 11.92
CA GLY A 115 -5.66 -17.53 11.13
C GLY A 115 -4.28 -17.33 10.50
N LEU A 116 -3.49 -16.39 11.01
CA LEU A 116 -2.12 -16.15 10.56
C LEU A 116 -1.21 -17.29 11.06
N GLY A 117 -0.66 -18.06 10.14
CA GLY A 117 0.26 -19.15 10.44
C GLY A 117 1.68 -18.67 10.78
N ILE A 118 1.78 -17.62 11.61
CA ILE A 118 3.07 -17.03 12.00
C ILE A 118 3.69 -17.79 13.19
N ALA A 119 5.01 -17.68 13.33
CA ALA A 119 5.72 -18.28 14.45
C ALA A 119 5.27 -17.67 15.79
N ASP A 120 5.33 -18.48 16.87
CA ASP A 120 4.84 -18.10 18.21
C ASP A 120 5.50 -16.84 18.80
N ASP A 121 6.73 -16.55 18.38
CA ASP A 121 7.56 -15.42 18.79
C ASP A 121 7.53 -14.25 17.78
N ALA A 122 6.84 -14.41 16.67
CA ALA A 122 6.75 -13.34 15.67
C ALA A 122 5.90 -12.18 16.22
N ALA A 123 6.44 -10.97 16.10
CA ALA A 123 5.70 -9.77 16.44
C ALA A 123 4.54 -9.56 15.47
N VAL A 124 3.35 -9.31 16.02
CA VAL A 124 2.22 -8.76 15.28
C VAL A 124 2.29 -7.24 15.40
N ASP A 125 2.28 -6.57 14.29
CA ASP A 125 2.26 -5.11 14.24
C ASP A 125 1.02 -4.61 13.49
N LEU A 126 0.81 -3.31 13.59
CA LEU A 126 -0.37 -2.65 13.03
C LEU A 126 -0.43 -2.74 11.50
N ASN A 127 0.73 -2.78 10.81
CA ASN A 127 0.76 -2.93 9.35
C ASN A 127 0.26 -4.31 8.93
N LEU A 128 0.69 -5.37 9.62
CA LEU A 128 0.21 -6.73 9.34
C LEU A 128 -1.31 -6.85 9.51
N LEU A 129 -1.88 -6.15 10.52
CA LEU A 129 -3.33 -6.14 10.74
C LEU A 129 -4.06 -5.42 9.61
N ARG A 130 -3.57 -4.24 9.21
CA ARG A 130 -4.13 -3.52 8.07
C ARG A 130 -4.08 -4.36 6.80
N ASP A 131 -2.91 -4.90 6.47
CA ASP A 131 -2.71 -5.72 5.28
C ASP A 131 -3.64 -6.95 5.28
N HIS A 132 -3.86 -7.57 6.45
CA HIS A 132 -4.81 -8.66 6.59
C HIS A 132 -6.25 -8.22 6.26
N GLU A 133 -6.71 -7.09 6.80
CA GLU A 133 -8.06 -6.57 6.51
C GLU A 133 -8.22 -6.21 5.03
N GLU A 134 -7.19 -5.60 4.42
CA GLU A 134 -7.18 -5.32 2.98
C GLU A 134 -7.35 -6.60 2.16
N TRP A 135 -6.55 -7.63 2.44
CA TRP A 135 -6.61 -8.88 1.69
C TRP A 135 -7.90 -9.65 1.88
N VAL A 136 -8.50 -9.59 3.07
CA VAL A 136 -9.87 -10.12 3.30
C VAL A 136 -10.90 -9.36 2.46
N ALA A 137 -10.77 -8.04 2.36
CA ALA A 137 -11.63 -7.21 1.51
C ALA A 137 -11.43 -7.52 0.02
N VAL A 138 -10.19 -7.73 -0.44
CA VAL A 138 -9.88 -8.14 -1.82
C VAL A 138 -10.49 -9.51 -2.12
N ASP A 139 -10.41 -10.47 -1.21
CA ASP A 139 -10.99 -11.80 -1.38
C ASP A 139 -12.52 -11.73 -1.58
N ARG A 140 -13.20 -10.89 -0.78
CA ARG A 140 -14.64 -10.61 -0.98
C ARG A 140 -14.92 -9.96 -2.34
N CYS A 141 -14.08 -9.00 -2.76
CA CYS A 141 -14.23 -8.41 -4.10
C CYS A 141 -14.06 -9.48 -5.20
N VAL A 142 -13.11 -10.42 -5.05
CA VAL A 142 -12.95 -11.54 -5.99
C VAL A 142 -14.21 -12.41 -6.04
N GLU A 143 -14.90 -12.63 -4.91
CA GLU A 143 -16.14 -13.41 -4.86
C GLU A 143 -17.33 -12.68 -5.52
N GLU A 144 -17.41 -11.37 -5.36
CA GLU A 144 -18.54 -10.54 -5.79
C GLU A 144 -18.41 -10.03 -7.24
N ALA A 145 -17.18 -9.83 -7.74
CA ALA A 145 -16.91 -9.23 -9.04
C ALA A 145 -17.36 -10.10 -10.21
N SER A 146 -17.79 -9.45 -11.29
CA SER A 146 -18.13 -10.08 -12.55
C SER A 146 -16.89 -10.45 -13.37
N ALA A 147 -17.03 -11.39 -14.31
CA ALA A 147 -15.96 -11.68 -15.26
C ALA A 147 -15.60 -10.43 -16.09
N GLY A 148 -14.30 -10.22 -16.32
CA GLY A 148 -13.77 -9.03 -16.97
C GLY A 148 -13.62 -7.81 -16.06
N ALA A 149 -13.93 -7.93 -14.76
CA ALA A 149 -13.71 -6.85 -13.78
C ALA A 149 -12.23 -6.63 -13.48
N MET A 150 -11.91 -5.43 -13.00
CA MET A 150 -10.61 -5.08 -12.44
C MET A 150 -10.74 -4.77 -10.95
N ILE A 151 -9.90 -5.39 -10.13
CA ILE A 151 -9.78 -5.08 -8.71
C ILE A 151 -8.47 -4.33 -8.50
N LEU A 152 -8.56 -3.12 -7.99
CA LEU A 152 -7.44 -2.25 -7.67
C LEU A 152 -7.14 -2.32 -6.17
N VAL A 153 -5.85 -2.39 -5.81
CA VAL A 153 -5.38 -2.44 -4.41
C VAL A 153 -4.32 -1.36 -4.21
N ASP A 154 -4.36 -0.63 -3.09
CA ASP A 154 -3.25 0.25 -2.72
C ASP A 154 -2.12 -0.59 -2.12
N GLY A 155 -0.94 -0.53 -2.70
CA GLY A 155 0.20 -1.35 -2.27
C GLY A 155 0.77 -2.24 -3.37
N ASP A 156 1.19 -3.46 -3.02
CA ASP A 156 1.72 -4.46 -3.94
C ASP A 156 1.01 -5.82 -3.80
N LEU A 157 1.27 -6.75 -4.74
CA LEU A 157 0.71 -8.10 -4.72
C LEU A 157 1.64 -9.09 -4.02
N GLU A 158 2.23 -8.66 -2.91
CA GLU A 158 3.04 -9.52 -2.05
C GLU A 158 2.43 -9.56 -0.65
N THR A 159 2.52 -10.69 0.01
CA THR A 159 2.16 -10.79 1.43
C THR A 159 3.36 -10.43 2.29
N ASP A 160 3.10 -9.92 3.49
CA ASP A 160 4.11 -9.85 4.53
C ASP A 160 4.82 -11.22 4.67
N TRP A 161 6.13 -11.19 4.92
CA TRP A 161 6.96 -12.39 5.04
C TRP A 161 6.46 -13.39 6.10
N ARG A 162 5.65 -12.93 7.06
CA ARG A 162 5.02 -13.74 8.12
C ARG A 162 3.80 -14.53 7.61
N VAL A 163 3.24 -14.17 6.47
CA VAL A 163 2.06 -14.83 5.88
C VAL A 163 2.52 -15.87 4.84
N PRO A 164 1.95 -17.08 4.83
CA PRO A 164 2.31 -18.09 3.84
C PRO A 164 2.11 -17.59 2.40
N PRO A 165 3.13 -17.69 1.52
CA PRO A 165 3.02 -17.23 0.12
C PRO A 165 1.89 -17.90 -0.67
N SER A 166 1.48 -19.11 -0.26
CA SER A 166 0.38 -19.87 -0.87
C SER A 166 -0.96 -19.15 -0.74
N TRP A 167 -1.13 -18.28 0.25
CA TRP A 167 -2.35 -17.52 0.43
C TRP A 167 -2.57 -16.56 -0.74
N MET A 168 -1.56 -15.72 -1.05
CA MET A 168 -1.62 -14.78 -2.17
C MET A 168 -1.76 -15.50 -3.51
N SER A 169 -0.95 -16.53 -3.75
CA SER A 169 -1.05 -17.29 -5.01
C SER A 169 -2.41 -17.96 -5.18
N GLY A 170 -3.03 -18.43 -4.09
CA GLY A 170 -4.39 -18.97 -4.09
C GLY A 170 -5.45 -17.92 -4.45
N LEU A 171 -5.37 -16.72 -3.86
CA LEU A 171 -6.27 -15.61 -4.16
C LEU A 171 -6.15 -15.19 -5.64
N LEU A 172 -4.93 -14.97 -6.13
CA LEU A 172 -4.69 -14.57 -7.51
C LEU A 172 -5.13 -15.65 -8.51
N ALA A 173 -4.98 -16.94 -8.17
CA ALA A 173 -5.47 -18.05 -8.98
C ALA A 173 -7.01 -18.06 -9.06
N ARG A 174 -7.70 -17.80 -7.93
CA ARG A 174 -9.19 -17.68 -7.94
C ARG A 174 -9.65 -16.52 -8.81
N ALA A 175 -9.02 -15.35 -8.69
CA ALA A 175 -9.32 -14.18 -9.51
C ALA A 175 -9.15 -14.51 -11.02
N SER A 176 -8.00 -15.09 -11.37
CA SER A 176 -7.71 -15.49 -12.77
C SER A 176 -8.72 -16.50 -13.31
N SER A 177 -9.13 -17.51 -12.51
CA SER A 177 -10.13 -18.51 -12.94
C SER A 177 -11.50 -17.92 -13.21
N ARG A 178 -11.78 -16.71 -12.71
CA ARG A 178 -13.01 -15.95 -12.91
C ARG A 178 -12.89 -14.82 -13.94
N ASP A 179 -11.77 -14.78 -14.66
CA ASP A 179 -11.45 -13.70 -15.61
C ASP A 179 -11.42 -12.31 -14.94
N ILE A 180 -10.90 -12.24 -13.71
CA ILE A 180 -10.76 -11.00 -12.96
C ILE A 180 -9.28 -10.61 -12.92
N THR A 181 -8.99 -9.36 -13.28
CA THR A 181 -7.64 -8.78 -13.16
C THR A 181 -7.49 -8.12 -11.80
N VAL A 182 -6.53 -8.58 -10.97
CA VAL A 182 -6.12 -7.86 -9.76
C VAL A 182 -4.89 -7.05 -10.09
N ALA A 183 -4.92 -5.76 -9.76
CA ALA A 183 -3.81 -4.84 -9.99
C ALA A 183 -3.57 -4.00 -8.73
N ALA A 184 -2.32 -3.99 -8.25
CA ALA A 184 -1.93 -3.17 -7.13
C ALA A 184 -1.11 -1.97 -7.60
N VAL A 185 -1.31 -0.80 -6.98
CA VAL A 185 -0.62 0.45 -7.32
C VAL A 185 0.12 0.96 -6.10
N THR A 186 1.45 0.90 -6.14
CA THR A 186 2.32 1.27 -5.01
C THR A 186 2.73 2.73 -5.10
N LYS A 187 2.32 3.54 -4.11
CA LYS A 187 2.69 4.97 -3.98
C LYS A 187 4.17 5.16 -3.62
N ARG A 188 4.76 4.22 -2.89
CA ARG A 188 6.17 4.28 -2.44
C ARG A 188 6.86 2.97 -2.74
N SER A 189 7.63 2.95 -3.83
CA SER A 189 8.39 1.77 -4.23
C SER A 189 9.80 1.78 -3.64
N SER A 190 10.24 0.63 -3.12
CA SER A 190 11.62 0.36 -2.67
C SER A 190 12.57 -0.01 -3.81
N LEU A 191 12.05 -0.23 -5.03
CA LEU A 191 12.85 -0.64 -6.18
C LEU A 191 13.97 0.34 -6.48
N SER A 192 15.16 -0.18 -6.73
CA SER A 192 16.35 0.62 -7.03
C SER A 192 17.10 0.12 -8.26
N ARG A 193 17.84 1.03 -8.91
CA ARG A 193 18.80 0.77 -9.98
C ARG A 193 20.14 1.35 -9.54
N GLY A 194 21.12 0.49 -9.25
CA GLY A 194 22.43 0.92 -8.75
C GLY A 194 22.34 1.66 -7.40
N GLY A 195 21.29 1.45 -6.61
CA GLY A 195 21.03 2.14 -5.35
C GLY A 195 20.23 3.45 -5.49
N ALA A 196 19.98 3.94 -6.70
CA ALA A 196 19.08 5.07 -6.94
C ALA A 196 17.60 4.61 -7.06
N PRO A 197 16.61 5.45 -6.70
CA PRO A 197 15.19 5.12 -6.87
C PRO A 197 14.86 4.79 -8.33
N LEU A 198 14.39 3.57 -8.60
CA LEU A 198 14.18 3.08 -9.97
C LEU A 198 13.16 3.91 -10.73
N LEU A 199 12.02 4.26 -10.11
CA LEU A 199 10.96 5.02 -10.77
C LEU A 199 11.49 6.35 -11.29
N GLY A 200 12.23 7.11 -10.46
CA GLY A 200 12.83 8.38 -10.87
C GLY A 200 13.85 8.23 -12.01
N CYS A 201 14.63 7.13 -12.01
CA CYS A 201 15.52 6.84 -13.13
C CYS A 201 14.75 6.60 -14.44
N LEU A 202 13.68 5.82 -14.39
CA LEU A 202 12.85 5.52 -15.56
C LEU A 202 12.06 6.73 -16.07
N GLU A 203 11.64 7.62 -15.18
CA GLU A 203 11.01 8.89 -15.55
C GLU A 203 11.96 9.78 -16.37
N ILE A 204 13.23 9.85 -15.96
CA ILE A 204 14.26 10.58 -16.70
C ILE A 204 14.51 9.94 -18.05
N ASP A 205 14.69 8.61 -18.09
CA ASP A 205 14.89 7.87 -19.33
C ASP A 205 13.70 8.06 -20.28
N ALA A 206 12.45 8.00 -19.76
CA ALA A 206 11.25 8.18 -20.56
C ALA A 206 11.09 9.59 -21.16
N VAL A 207 11.51 10.63 -20.45
CA VAL A 207 11.54 12.00 -21.01
C VAL A 207 12.48 12.06 -22.22
N HIS A 208 13.62 11.40 -22.14
CA HIS A 208 14.60 11.38 -23.25
C HIS A 208 14.14 10.51 -24.43
N GLU A 209 13.54 9.35 -24.17
CA GLU A 209 13.20 8.39 -25.23
C GLU A 209 11.82 8.64 -25.84
N LEU A 210 10.83 9.03 -25.04
CA LEU A 210 9.42 9.11 -25.43
C LEU A 210 8.85 10.53 -25.39
N GLY A 211 9.52 11.43 -24.64
CA GLY A 211 9.08 12.82 -24.45
C GLY A 211 8.39 13.07 -23.11
N PRO A 212 8.29 14.35 -22.69
CA PRO A 212 7.94 14.75 -21.33
C PRO A 212 6.47 14.47 -20.93
N ARG A 213 5.59 14.29 -21.89
CA ARG A 213 4.17 14.02 -21.66
C ARG A 213 3.74 12.61 -22.09
N ALA A 214 4.70 11.76 -22.44
CA ALA A 214 4.38 10.39 -22.84
C ALA A 214 3.81 9.60 -21.67
N MET A 215 2.72 8.90 -21.89
CA MET A 215 2.30 7.76 -21.07
C MET A 215 3.16 6.57 -21.49
N TRP A 216 3.63 5.81 -20.51
CA TRP A 216 4.54 4.70 -20.76
C TRP A 216 4.46 3.64 -19.66
N TRP A 217 5.00 2.47 -19.95
CA TRP A 217 5.24 1.43 -18.98
C TRP A 217 6.53 0.67 -19.29
N ALA A 218 7.08 -0.01 -18.29
CA ALA A 218 8.26 -0.85 -18.41
C ALA A 218 8.12 -2.11 -17.55
N PRO A 219 8.38 -3.32 -18.08
CA PRO A 219 8.43 -4.53 -17.29
C PRO A 219 9.69 -4.49 -16.41
N ILE A 220 9.54 -4.86 -15.13
CA ILE A 220 10.61 -4.80 -14.11
C ILE A 220 10.96 -6.19 -13.60
N ALA A 221 9.94 -6.94 -13.12
CA ALA A 221 10.17 -8.19 -12.44
C ALA A 221 8.91 -9.09 -12.45
N ARG A 222 9.08 -10.29 -11.87
CA ARG A 222 7.97 -11.14 -11.40
C ARG A 222 8.09 -11.35 -9.92
N SER A 223 6.96 -11.33 -9.21
CA SER A 223 6.91 -11.68 -7.80
C SER A 223 6.87 -13.20 -7.59
N ARG A 224 7.12 -13.64 -6.35
CA ARG A 224 7.03 -15.06 -5.98
C ARG A 224 5.63 -15.65 -6.22
N ALA A 225 4.57 -14.83 -6.08
CA ALA A 225 3.18 -15.22 -6.39
C ALA A 225 2.88 -15.23 -7.90
N GLY A 226 3.86 -14.90 -8.74
CA GLY A 226 3.74 -14.87 -10.20
C GLY A 226 3.17 -13.56 -10.76
N ALA A 227 2.91 -12.57 -9.93
CA ALA A 227 2.48 -11.25 -10.38
C ALA A 227 3.56 -10.56 -11.22
N ARG A 228 3.12 -9.81 -12.24
CA ARG A 228 4.02 -9.02 -13.09
C ARG A 228 4.21 -7.64 -12.49
N VAL A 229 5.42 -7.33 -12.08
CA VAL A 229 5.80 -6.00 -11.58
C VAL A 229 6.22 -5.12 -12.74
N VAL A 230 5.61 -3.96 -12.86
CA VAL A 230 5.92 -2.96 -13.89
C VAL A 230 6.06 -1.56 -13.27
N ALA A 231 6.77 -0.67 -13.94
CA ALA A 231 6.67 0.77 -13.72
C ALA A 231 5.75 1.35 -14.79
N ALA A 232 4.87 2.29 -14.43
CA ALA A 232 3.97 2.91 -15.38
C ALA A 232 3.67 4.37 -15.04
N ARG A 233 3.62 5.23 -16.08
CA ARG A 233 3.06 6.56 -16.06
C ARG A 233 1.73 6.52 -16.79
N LEU A 234 0.64 6.59 -16.03
CA LEU A 234 -0.70 6.26 -16.50
C LEU A 234 -1.49 7.45 -17.04
N ASP A 235 -0.95 8.67 -16.91
CA ASP A 235 -1.54 9.89 -17.47
C ASP A 235 -0.46 10.84 -17.97
N ALA A 236 -0.78 11.63 -19.01
CA ALA A 236 0.15 12.59 -19.62
C ALA A 236 0.50 13.77 -18.70
N ASP A 237 -0.37 14.09 -17.76
CA ASP A 237 -0.20 15.15 -16.76
C ASP A 237 0.26 14.62 -15.40
N ALA A 238 0.47 13.29 -15.27
CA ALA A 238 0.98 12.69 -14.06
C ALA A 238 2.37 13.25 -13.72
N PRO A 239 2.61 13.73 -12.48
CA PRO A 239 3.92 14.20 -12.06
C PRO A 239 4.92 13.06 -11.84
N TYR A 240 4.42 11.83 -11.58
CA TYR A 240 5.22 10.66 -11.21
C TYR A 240 4.70 9.39 -11.85
N ALA A 241 5.59 8.42 -12.01
CA ALA A 241 5.24 7.03 -12.33
C ALA A 241 5.00 6.23 -11.05
N PHE A 242 4.26 5.12 -11.17
CA PHE A 242 3.97 4.19 -10.09
C PHE A 242 4.56 2.80 -10.39
N ARG A 243 4.88 2.04 -9.33
CA ARG A 243 4.98 0.60 -9.43
C ARG A 243 3.54 0.06 -9.53
N VAL A 244 3.31 -0.82 -10.49
CA VAL A 244 2.04 -1.53 -10.65
C VAL A 244 2.34 -3.02 -10.71
N ASP A 245 1.68 -3.78 -9.83
CA ASP A 245 1.76 -5.23 -9.82
C ASP A 245 0.46 -5.78 -10.43
N LEU A 246 0.57 -6.64 -11.43
CA LEU A 246 -0.55 -7.24 -12.15
C LEU A 246 -0.64 -8.73 -11.85
N SER A 247 -1.82 -9.23 -11.60
CA SER A 247 -2.08 -10.66 -11.35
C SER A 247 -1.55 -11.55 -12.48
N PRO A 248 -1.15 -12.80 -12.18
CA PRO A 248 -0.67 -13.74 -13.17
C PRO A 248 -1.69 -13.93 -14.31
N GLY A 249 -1.17 -13.97 -15.56
CA GLY A 249 -2.00 -14.12 -16.76
C GLY A 249 -2.59 -12.83 -17.32
N ALA A 250 -2.56 -11.71 -16.58
CA ALA A 250 -2.96 -10.42 -17.13
C ALA A 250 -1.98 -9.96 -18.21
N ASP A 251 -2.51 -9.45 -19.33
CA ASP A 251 -1.72 -8.76 -20.34
C ASP A 251 -1.40 -7.35 -19.84
N PRO A 252 -0.12 -6.98 -19.62
CA PRO A 252 0.23 -5.71 -19.01
C PRO A 252 -0.22 -4.50 -19.83
N GLU A 253 -0.04 -4.53 -21.15
CA GLU A 253 -0.41 -3.41 -22.00
C GLU A 253 -1.91 -3.16 -21.97
N ARG A 254 -2.72 -4.22 -22.10
CA ARG A 254 -4.18 -4.15 -22.04
C ARG A 254 -4.66 -3.66 -20.67
N ALA A 255 -4.11 -4.23 -19.58
CA ALA A 255 -4.51 -3.86 -18.21
C ALA A 255 -4.18 -2.42 -17.89
N LEU A 256 -2.94 -1.98 -18.19
CA LEU A 256 -2.50 -0.60 -17.94
C LEU A 256 -3.22 0.42 -18.84
N SER A 257 -3.50 0.07 -20.12
CA SER A 257 -4.29 0.91 -21.01
C SER A 257 -5.72 1.12 -20.50
N ALA A 258 -6.34 0.09 -19.94
CA ALA A 258 -7.66 0.18 -19.33
C ALA A 258 -7.63 0.94 -18.01
N MET A 259 -6.62 0.68 -17.16
CA MET A 259 -6.42 1.40 -15.89
C MET A 259 -6.17 2.89 -16.10
N SER A 260 -5.45 3.28 -17.14
CA SER A 260 -5.15 4.68 -17.44
C SER A 260 -6.40 5.54 -17.70
N ALA A 261 -7.53 4.93 -18.09
CA ALA A 261 -8.81 5.61 -18.21
C ALA A 261 -9.45 5.99 -16.86
N LEU A 262 -8.88 5.51 -15.75
CA LEU A 262 -9.30 5.81 -14.38
C LEU A 262 -8.39 6.85 -13.70
N CYS A 263 -7.37 7.36 -14.42
CA CYS A 263 -6.25 8.11 -13.86
C CYS A 263 -6.24 9.60 -14.29
N ASP A 264 -7.36 10.13 -14.75
CA ASP A 264 -7.49 11.50 -15.25
C ASP A 264 -8.08 12.48 -14.23
N ASP A 265 -8.11 12.12 -12.95
CA ASP A 265 -8.49 13.02 -11.87
C ASP A 265 -7.49 14.17 -11.76
N ALA A 266 -8.01 15.41 -11.86
CA ALA A 266 -7.18 16.62 -11.77
C ALA A 266 -6.49 16.79 -10.41
N GLY A 267 -7.00 16.17 -9.34
CA GLY A 267 -6.40 16.22 -8.02
C GLY A 267 -5.15 15.31 -7.91
N PHE A 268 -5.17 14.16 -8.59
CA PHE A 268 -4.09 13.16 -8.59
C PHE A 268 -3.90 12.53 -9.97
N PRO A 269 -3.42 13.29 -10.98
CA PRO A 269 -3.22 12.75 -12.31
C PRO A 269 -2.27 11.55 -12.30
N GLY A 270 -2.67 10.47 -12.95
CA GLY A 270 -1.89 9.24 -13.03
C GLY A 270 -2.16 8.21 -11.91
N TYR A 271 -2.93 8.56 -10.88
CA TYR A 271 -3.39 7.62 -9.86
C TYR A 271 -4.85 7.25 -10.08
N PRO A 272 -5.25 5.95 -9.99
CA PRO A 272 -6.62 5.56 -10.25
C PRO A 272 -7.62 6.16 -9.27
N TYR A 273 -8.60 6.91 -9.76
CA TYR A 273 -9.63 7.60 -8.95
C TYR A 273 -10.39 6.65 -7.98
N PRO A 274 -10.75 5.40 -8.36
CA PRO A 274 -11.39 4.50 -7.41
C PRO A 274 -10.56 4.22 -6.16
N LEU A 275 -9.21 4.17 -6.27
CA LEU A 275 -8.33 4.04 -5.10
C LEU A 275 -8.31 5.30 -4.24
N THR A 276 -8.43 6.49 -4.84
CA THR A 276 -8.55 7.75 -4.07
C THR A 276 -9.82 7.75 -3.21
N VAL A 277 -10.91 7.19 -3.73
CA VAL A 277 -12.17 7.05 -2.97
C VAL A 277 -12.01 6.03 -1.85
N ALA A 278 -11.40 4.88 -2.13
CA ALA A 278 -11.14 3.85 -1.12
C ALA A 278 -10.23 4.36 0.01
N ASP A 279 -9.12 5.05 -0.31
CA ASP A 279 -8.20 5.68 0.67
C ASP A 279 -8.94 6.61 1.64
N ARG A 280 -9.81 7.48 1.10
CA ARG A 280 -10.63 8.38 1.91
C ARG A 280 -11.56 7.62 2.87
N LEU A 281 -12.18 6.55 2.43
CA LEU A 281 -13.10 5.74 3.24
C LEU A 281 -12.36 4.91 4.30
N ALA A 282 -11.18 4.38 3.97
CA ALA A 282 -10.36 3.60 4.88
C ALA A 282 -9.72 4.44 6.00
N ALA A 283 -9.57 5.76 5.77
CA ALA A 283 -8.84 6.63 6.69
C ALA A 283 -9.31 6.51 8.14
N CYS A 284 -8.34 6.49 9.08
CA CYS A 284 -8.58 6.49 10.53
C CYS A 284 -8.14 7.84 11.13
N PRO A 285 -8.92 8.92 10.96
CA PRO A 285 -8.55 10.27 11.41
C PRO A 285 -8.52 10.40 12.94
N GLY A 286 -7.95 11.52 13.41
CA GLY A 286 -7.76 11.76 14.85
C GLY A 286 -9.04 11.71 15.68
N TRP A 287 -10.14 12.21 15.13
CA TRP A 287 -11.45 12.17 15.80
C TRP A 287 -11.95 10.72 16.00
N LEU A 288 -11.78 9.84 14.99
CA LEU A 288 -12.18 8.43 15.11
C LEU A 288 -11.40 7.73 16.22
N ARG A 289 -10.09 8.02 16.34
CA ARG A 289 -9.27 7.48 17.44
C ARG A 289 -9.76 7.94 18.80
N GLN A 290 -10.15 9.22 18.92
CA GLN A 290 -10.68 9.78 20.16
C GLN A 290 -12.02 9.15 20.53
N ASP A 291 -12.94 9.04 19.59
CA ASP A 291 -14.25 8.42 19.82
C ASP A 291 -14.09 6.95 20.23
N THR A 292 -13.24 6.20 19.53
CA THR A 292 -12.92 4.81 19.91
C THR A 292 -12.32 4.74 21.32
N TRP A 293 -11.42 5.67 21.68
CA TRP A 293 -10.88 5.70 23.04
C TRP A 293 -11.96 5.99 24.08
N PHE A 294 -12.86 6.92 23.85
CA PHE A 294 -13.95 7.22 24.77
C PHE A 294 -14.88 6.01 24.98
N GLU A 295 -15.22 5.28 23.91
CA GLU A 295 -16.00 4.05 24.01
C GLU A 295 -15.28 2.99 24.84
N VAL A 296 -13.98 2.81 24.62
CA VAL A 296 -13.17 1.84 25.38
C VAL A 296 -13.03 2.26 26.84
N ASP A 297 -12.82 3.55 27.14
CA ASP A 297 -12.73 4.07 28.50
C ASP A 297 -14.05 3.83 29.28
N ASP A 298 -15.20 4.05 28.65
CA ASP A 298 -16.52 3.75 29.22
C ASP A 298 -16.71 2.24 29.48
N LEU A 299 -16.28 1.39 28.57
CA LEU A 299 -16.30 -0.06 28.75
C LEU A 299 -15.39 -0.53 29.90
N LEU A 300 -14.22 0.05 30.03
CA LEU A 300 -13.30 -0.21 31.15
C LEU A 300 -13.89 0.26 32.50
N ASP A 301 -14.61 1.39 32.51
CA ASP A 301 -15.32 1.87 33.69
C ASP A 301 -16.39 0.87 34.14
N ARG A 302 -17.23 0.41 33.21
CA ARG A 302 -18.23 -0.63 33.44
C ARG A 302 -17.62 -1.95 33.92
N ALA A 303 -16.40 -2.26 33.48
CA ALA A 303 -15.64 -3.43 33.93
C ALA A 303 -15.00 -3.22 35.33
N GLY A 304 -15.17 -2.02 35.93
CA GLY A 304 -14.69 -1.72 37.27
C GLY A 304 -13.20 -1.33 37.34
N VAL A 305 -12.59 -0.94 36.22
CA VAL A 305 -11.21 -0.45 36.21
C VAL A 305 -11.19 1.01 36.71
N PRO A 306 -10.49 1.34 37.82
CA PRO A 306 -10.48 2.69 38.37
C PRO A 306 -9.92 3.72 37.39
N HIS A 307 -10.50 4.91 37.36
CA HIS A 307 -10.13 5.99 36.46
C HIS A 307 -8.63 6.35 36.52
N ASP A 308 -8.07 6.42 37.75
CA ASP A 308 -6.65 6.75 37.94
C ASP A 308 -5.72 5.65 37.40
N VAL A 309 -6.15 4.39 37.39
CA VAL A 309 -5.42 3.28 36.77
C VAL A 309 -5.41 3.45 35.24
N ARG A 310 -6.56 3.73 34.63
CA ARG A 310 -6.70 3.96 33.19
C ARG A 310 -5.83 5.12 32.73
N GLN A 311 -5.93 6.26 33.40
CA GLN A 311 -5.12 7.44 33.06
C GLN A 311 -3.61 7.20 33.19
N ARG A 312 -3.16 6.52 34.25
CA ARG A 312 -1.73 6.27 34.47
C ARG A 312 -1.16 5.22 33.52
N ALA A 313 -1.96 4.25 33.09
CA ALA A 313 -1.53 3.20 32.19
C ALA A 313 -1.13 3.77 30.79
N PHE A 314 -1.94 4.71 30.29
CA PHE A 314 -1.79 5.27 28.93
C PHE A 314 -1.30 6.73 28.92
N ALA A 315 -0.79 7.23 30.04
CA ALA A 315 -0.22 8.59 30.09
C ALA A 315 1.03 8.72 29.24
N ASP A 316 0.99 9.60 28.24
CA ASP A 316 2.20 9.99 27.51
C ASP A 316 3.04 10.96 28.36
N ARG A 317 4.01 10.37 29.06
CA ARG A 317 4.92 11.12 29.94
C ARG A 317 5.89 12.00 29.17
N HIS A 318 6.18 11.64 27.91
CA HIS A 318 7.07 12.43 27.06
C HIS A 318 6.38 13.73 26.61
N ASP A 319 5.15 13.61 26.11
CA ASP A 319 4.35 14.78 25.70
C ASP A 319 4.08 15.74 26.87
N LEU A 320 3.90 15.21 28.09
CA LEU A 320 3.78 16.03 29.30
C LEU A 320 5.06 16.81 29.64
N MET A 321 6.24 16.22 29.35
CA MET A 321 7.54 16.89 29.63
C MET A 321 7.87 17.93 28.55
N GLU A 322 7.44 17.76 27.32
CA GLU A 322 7.69 18.72 26.24
C GLU A 322 6.81 19.97 26.30
N ARG A 323 5.73 19.94 27.11
CA ARG A 323 4.83 21.10 27.31
C ARG A 323 5.34 22.10 28.35
N PHE A 324 6.44 21.79 29.03
CA PHE A 324 7.10 22.65 30.01
C PHE A 324 8.52 23.03 29.54
#